data_aa8f80286570446c559e58f3f446d1f5
#
_entry.id   aa8f80286570446c559e58f3f446d1f5
#
_cell.length_a   1.000
_cell.length_b   1.000
_cell.length_c   1.000
_cell.angle_alpha   90.00
_cell.angle_beta   90.00
_cell.angle_gamma   90.00
#
_symmetry.space_group_name_H-M   'P 1'
#
loop_
_entity.id
_entity.type
_entity.pdbx_description
1 polymer ?
#
loop_
_entity_poly.entity_id
_entity_poly.type
_entity_poly.pdbx_seq_one_letter_code
_entity_poly.pdbx_strand_id
1 'polypeptide(L)'
;MYSTKTKPKNLFTSATLSVASIKKLGAQKSDANLHTLLELFNQDDLDIDLKREIVSSIGRQKDNDKILAFLSQEAFKTHFMEVIYQMLRTCLYKAKTDPRFATLRDQILKHYNNEVMDKMLEFHQHRQQHKSPKRSTPQITQPSLLVGDNRLTLQHIQDQQIQLIFTSPPYYNARVYSDYANYQEYLKHMQETLEQCFRILEDGRFIVVNVSPVIIKRPGREFESRHYPIHFDFHTILSQSGFYFLDEIIWIKPEYSVPNRVAGYLQSKKPLSYKPNCITESLLVYRKNAPFLIDKNLKRYDKSHKNEGDTDSTNCWYIAPKSSKDHPAVFPEELCARVLKYYSFQGDIVCDPFAGSGTFGRVAQEMGRIPLLCEQNKEYAMRL
;
A
#
# COMPACT_ATOMS: atom_id res chain seq x y z
N MET A 1 16.73 2.45 -69.09
CA MET A 1 17.24 1.73 -67.92
C MET A 1 16.59 2.29 -66.68
N TYR A 2 15.54 1.65 -66.20
CA TYR A 2 14.87 2.05 -64.99
C TYR A 2 15.43 1.19 -63.85
N SER A 3 16.13 1.85 -62.90
CA SER A 3 16.60 1.22 -61.67
C SER A 3 15.45 1.07 -60.68
N THR A 4 15.00 -0.15 -60.50
CA THR A 4 14.03 -0.51 -59.44
C THR A 4 14.73 -0.52 -58.09
N LYS A 5 14.56 0.53 -57.27
CA LYS A 5 14.88 0.50 -55.85
C LYS A 5 13.88 -0.42 -55.16
N THR A 6 14.32 -1.62 -54.82
CA THR A 6 13.61 -2.53 -53.94
C THR A 6 13.46 -1.88 -52.54
N LYS A 7 12.21 -1.57 -52.17
CA LYS A 7 11.89 -1.22 -50.76
C LYS A 7 12.22 -2.42 -49.87
N PRO A 8 12.86 -2.21 -48.71
CA PRO A 8 13.08 -3.31 -47.78
C PRO A 8 11.72 -3.89 -47.37
N LYS A 9 11.58 -5.23 -47.47
CA LYS A 9 10.42 -5.96 -46.99
C LYS A 9 10.26 -5.70 -45.50
N ASN A 10 9.14 -5.12 -45.08
CA ASN A 10 8.74 -5.09 -43.67
C ASN A 10 8.69 -6.53 -43.15
N LEU A 11 9.65 -6.90 -42.34
CA LEU A 11 9.82 -8.27 -41.80
C LEU A 11 8.81 -8.60 -40.68
N PHE A 12 7.99 -7.66 -40.24
CA PHE A 12 7.03 -7.86 -39.18
C PHE A 12 5.66 -7.33 -39.59
N THR A 13 4.71 -8.23 -39.83
CA THR A 13 3.28 -7.91 -39.90
C THR A 13 2.73 -7.88 -38.45
N SER A 14 1.69 -7.09 -38.16
CA SER A 14 1.05 -6.98 -36.84
C SER A 14 0.66 -8.32 -36.20
N ALA A 15 0.44 -9.35 -37.01
CA ALA A 15 0.10 -10.71 -36.59
C ALA A 15 1.28 -11.51 -35.95
N THR A 16 2.53 -11.03 -36.08
CA THR A 16 3.73 -11.75 -35.58
C THR A 16 4.49 -11.02 -34.49
N LEU A 17 4.05 -9.82 -34.12
CA LEU A 17 4.74 -8.99 -33.13
C LEU A 17 4.45 -9.48 -31.71
N SER A 18 5.48 -9.91 -30.98
CA SER A 18 5.39 -10.35 -29.61
C SER A 18 6.51 -9.75 -28.75
N VAL A 19 6.30 -9.65 -27.44
CA VAL A 19 7.33 -9.24 -26.50
C VAL A 19 8.63 -10.05 -26.67
N ALA A 20 8.52 -11.35 -26.96
CA ALA A 20 9.66 -12.22 -27.19
C ALA A 20 10.45 -11.86 -28.44
N SER A 21 9.75 -11.56 -29.56
CA SER A 21 10.39 -11.14 -30.81
C SER A 21 11.11 -9.79 -30.68
N ILE A 22 10.50 -8.82 -29.97
CA ILE A 22 11.13 -7.53 -29.68
C ILE A 22 12.36 -7.70 -28.78
N LYS A 23 12.30 -8.55 -27.75
CA LYS A 23 13.46 -8.85 -26.91
C LYS A 23 14.63 -9.43 -27.72
N LYS A 24 14.34 -10.35 -28.64
CA LYS A 24 15.34 -10.94 -29.51
C LYS A 24 15.97 -9.89 -30.44
N LEU A 25 15.17 -9.01 -31.03
CA LEU A 25 15.65 -7.87 -31.84
C LEU A 25 16.53 -6.94 -31.00
N GLY A 26 16.10 -6.55 -29.82
CA GLY A 26 16.85 -5.67 -28.91
C GLY A 26 18.10 -6.27 -28.29
N ALA A 27 18.27 -7.60 -28.32
CA ALA A 27 19.50 -8.27 -27.86
C ALA A 27 20.69 -8.05 -28.79
N GLN A 28 20.44 -7.86 -30.09
CA GLN A 28 21.46 -7.59 -31.09
C GLN A 28 21.64 -6.07 -31.23
N LYS A 29 22.84 -5.59 -30.91
CA LYS A 29 23.14 -4.15 -30.94
C LYS A 29 23.62 -3.74 -32.32
N SER A 30 22.76 -3.12 -33.13
CA SER A 30 23.07 -2.61 -34.46
C SER A 30 22.21 -1.41 -34.82
N ASP A 31 22.70 -0.54 -35.71
CA ASP A 31 21.96 0.63 -36.19
C ASP A 31 20.68 0.23 -36.94
N ALA A 32 20.71 -0.89 -37.67
CA ALA A 32 19.53 -1.40 -38.35
C ALA A 32 18.44 -1.83 -37.36
N ASN A 33 18.81 -2.53 -36.28
CA ASN A 33 17.87 -2.92 -35.25
C ASN A 33 17.32 -1.74 -34.46
N LEU A 34 18.17 -0.73 -34.17
CA LEU A 34 17.69 0.51 -33.56
C LEU A 34 16.66 1.21 -34.45
N HIS A 35 16.95 1.33 -35.76
CA HIS A 35 16.02 1.93 -36.71
C HIS A 35 14.67 1.18 -36.73
N THR A 36 14.72 -0.14 -36.84
CA THR A 36 13.50 -0.99 -36.79
C THR A 36 12.72 -0.80 -35.50
N LEU A 37 13.38 -0.73 -34.33
CA LEU A 37 12.71 -0.51 -33.04
C LEU A 37 12.04 0.86 -32.97
N LEU A 38 12.67 1.91 -33.52
CA LEU A 38 12.10 3.26 -33.57
C LEU A 38 10.89 3.31 -34.50
N GLU A 39 10.93 2.64 -35.66
CA GLU A 39 9.78 2.52 -36.55
C GLU A 39 8.62 1.73 -35.92
N LEU A 40 8.93 0.64 -35.22
CA LEU A 40 7.92 -0.16 -34.51
C LEU A 40 7.22 0.65 -33.43
N PHE A 41 7.92 1.48 -32.66
CA PHE A 41 7.31 2.29 -31.60
C PHE A 41 6.23 3.24 -32.11
N ASN A 42 6.36 3.73 -33.34
CA ASN A 42 5.47 4.68 -34.00
C ASN A 42 4.22 4.04 -34.64
N GLN A 43 4.00 2.73 -34.46
CA GLN A 43 2.79 2.07 -34.92
C GLN A 43 1.62 2.37 -33.97
N ASP A 44 0.44 2.67 -34.53
CA ASP A 44 -0.70 3.19 -33.76
C ASP A 44 -1.34 2.15 -32.82
N ASP A 45 -1.38 0.87 -33.20
CA ASP A 45 -2.14 -0.19 -32.50
C ASP A 45 -1.29 -1.08 -31.58
N LEU A 46 -0.19 -0.58 -31.04
CA LEU A 46 0.65 -1.34 -30.12
C LEU A 46 0.10 -1.31 -28.69
N ASP A 47 -0.01 -2.49 -28.08
CA ASP A 47 -0.33 -2.57 -26.65
C ASP A 47 0.82 -2.03 -25.78
N ILE A 48 0.50 -1.76 -24.52
CA ILE A 48 1.42 -1.16 -23.53
C ILE A 48 2.65 -2.04 -23.30
N ASP A 49 2.50 -3.36 -23.26
CA ASP A 49 3.59 -4.29 -22.98
C ASP A 49 4.58 -4.34 -24.15
N LEU A 50 4.10 -4.24 -25.40
CA LEU A 50 4.93 -4.12 -26.58
C LEU A 50 5.69 -2.80 -26.58
N LYS A 51 5.01 -1.67 -26.32
CA LYS A 51 5.65 -0.34 -26.22
C LYS A 51 6.74 -0.32 -25.13
N ARG A 52 6.48 -0.89 -23.97
CA ARG A 52 7.48 -1.01 -22.90
C ARG A 52 8.71 -1.81 -23.31
N GLU A 53 8.51 -2.96 -23.97
CA GLU A 53 9.64 -3.79 -24.40
C GLU A 53 10.42 -3.13 -25.54
N ILE A 54 9.76 -2.40 -26.44
CA ILE A 54 10.45 -1.62 -27.48
C ILE A 54 11.35 -0.57 -26.83
N VAL A 55 10.86 0.22 -25.88
CA VAL A 55 11.67 1.20 -25.13
C VAL A 55 12.83 0.54 -24.42
N SER A 56 12.61 -0.60 -23.77
CA SER A 56 13.66 -1.40 -23.14
C SER A 56 14.72 -1.85 -24.14
N SER A 57 14.29 -2.28 -25.32
CA SER A 57 15.16 -2.75 -26.39
C SER A 57 15.96 -1.63 -27.04
N ILE A 58 15.35 -0.45 -27.25
CA ILE A 58 16.02 0.79 -27.69
C ILE A 58 17.12 1.15 -26.67
N GLY A 59 16.82 1.14 -25.38
CA GLY A 59 17.79 1.44 -24.32
C GLY A 59 19.02 0.52 -24.30
N ARG A 60 18.95 -0.67 -24.85
CA ARG A 60 20.07 -1.61 -24.98
C ARG A 60 20.99 -1.30 -26.17
N GLN A 61 20.57 -0.46 -27.12
CA GLN A 61 21.36 -0.12 -28.32
C GLN A 61 22.52 0.83 -28.00
N LYS A 62 23.46 1.02 -28.96
CA LYS A 62 24.70 1.76 -28.74
C LYS A 62 24.60 3.27 -29.02
N ASP A 63 23.80 3.67 -30.00
CA ASP A 63 23.70 5.06 -30.46
C ASP A 63 22.92 5.92 -29.45
N ASN A 64 23.69 6.53 -28.53
CA ASN A 64 23.11 7.36 -27.49
C ASN A 64 22.42 8.62 -28.03
N ASP A 65 22.88 9.20 -29.15
CA ASP A 65 22.29 10.41 -29.69
C ASP A 65 20.87 10.16 -30.24
N LYS A 66 20.68 9.08 -31.00
CA LYS A 66 19.36 8.69 -31.47
C LYS A 66 18.42 8.26 -30.34
N ILE A 67 18.95 7.55 -29.34
CA ILE A 67 18.18 7.13 -28.16
C ILE A 67 17.73 8.34 -27.35
N LEU A 68 18.63 9.31 -27.14
CA LEU A 68 18.32 10.53 -26.40
C LEU A 68 17.27 11.36 -27.15
N ALA A 69 17.42 11.54 -28.45
CA ALA A 69 16.47 12.26 -29.30
C ALA A 69 15.06 11.60 -29.22
N PHE A 70 14.99 10.28 -29.36
CA PHE A 70 13.75 9.53 -29.24
C PHE A 70 13.08 9.72 -27.87
N LEU A 71 13.83 9.51 -26.77
CA LEU A 71 13.28 9.65 -25.42
C LEU A 71 12.85 11.09 -25.13
N SER A 72 13.62 12.09 -25.56
CA SER A 72 13.27 13.51 -25.39
C SER A 72 12.00 13.90 -26.11
N GLN A 73 11.71 13.27 -27.25
CA GLN A 73 10.53 13.54 -28.04
C GLN A 73 9.30 12.79 -27.47
N GLU A 74 9.44 11.51 -27.14
CA GLU A 74 8.32 10.64 -26.85
C GLU A 74 7.91 10.62 -25.37
N ALA A 75 8.84 10.93 -24.44
CA ALA A 75 8.55 10.89 -23.02
C ALA A 75 7.45 11.87 -22.58
N PHE A 76 7.24 12.96 -23.30
CA PHE A 76 6.24 13.98 -22.97
C PHE A 76 4.94 13.87 -23.80
N LYS A 77 4.83 12.88 -24.69
CA LYS A 77 3.66 12.64 -25.51
C LYS A 77 2.81 11.47 -25.00
N THR A 78 3.44 10.51 -24.36
CA THR A 78 2.73 9.32 -23.88
C THR A 78 2.03 9.58 -22.54
N HIS A 79 0.86 9.00 -22.36
CA HIS A 79 0.09 9.04 -21.10
C HIS A 79 0.18 7.71 -20.31
N PHE A 80 0.88 6.71 -20.85
CA PHE A 80 1.00 5.40 -20.22
C PHE A 80 2.17 5.40 -19.23
N MET A 81 1.84 5.39 -17.94
CA MET A 81 2.84 5.43 -16.84
C MET A 81 3.87 4.30 -16.93
N GLU A 82 3.47 3.13 -17.41
CA GLU A 82 4.35 1.98 -17.62
C GLU A 82 5.43 2.25 -18.66
N VAL A 83 5.07 2.96 -19.74
CA VAL A 83 6.00 3.33 -20.80
C VAL A 83 6.94 4.43 -20.32
N ILE A 84 6.41 5.45 -19.65
CA ILE A 84 7.19 6.54 -19.03
C ILE A 84 8.19 5.97 -18.04
N TYR A 85 7.76 5.07 -17.16
CA TYR A 85 8.64 4.42 -16.20
C TYR A 85 9.77 3.63 -16.88
N GLN A 86 9.48 2.94 -17.99
CA GLN A 86 10.52 2.25 -18.75
C GLN A 86 11.49 3.23 -19.42
N MET A 87 11.03 4.40 -19.89
CA MET A 87 11.91 5.47 -20.40
C MET A 87 12.80 6.01 -19.29
N LEU A 88 12.28 6.27 -18.10
CA LEU A 88 13.04 6.68 -16.92
C LEU A 88 14.09 5.65 -16.53
N ARG A 89 13.78 4.36 -16.56
CA ARG A 89 14.75 3.29 -16.33
C ARG A 89 15.85 3.30 -17.38
N THR A 90 15.51 3.53 -18.64
CA THR A 90 16.49 3.64 -19.72
C THR A 90 17.42 4.82 -19.48
N CYS A 91 16.89 5.98 -19.12
CA CYS A 91 17.69 7.15 -18.73
C CYS A 91 18.63 6.83 -17.55
N LEU A 92 18.11 6.16 -16.52
CA LEU A 92 18.89 5.78 -15.34
C LEU A 92 20.12 4.92 -15.70
N TYR A 93 19.96 3.93 -16.57
CA TYR A 93 21.07 3.07 -16.98
C TYR A 93 22.06 3.77 -17.90
N LYS A 94 21.56 4.56 -18.85
CA LYS A 94 22.39 5.30 -19.81
C LYS A 94 23.17 6.44 -19.14
N ALA A 95 22.63 7.05 -18.09
CA ALA A 95 23.31 8.11 -17.32
C ALA A 95 24.64 7.66 -16.71
N LYS A 96 24.89 6.36 -16.58
CA LYS A 96 26.19 5.83 -16.13
C LYS A 96 27.34 6.13 -17.08
N THR A 97 27.05 6.31 -18.35
CA THR A 97 28.04 6.55 -19.42
C THR A 97 27.83 7.86 -20.15
N ASP A 98 26.65 8.47 -20.03
CA ASP A 98 26.30 9.72 -20.71
C ASP A 98 25.40 10.58 -19.80
N PRO A 99 25.92 11.66 -19.21
CA PRO A 99 25.21 12.48 -18.24
C PRO A 99 23.95 13.18 -18.79
N ARG A 100 23.81 13.33 -20.11
CA ARG A 100 22.64 13.96 -20.74
C ARG A 100 21.35 13.19 -20.39
N PHE A 101 21.44 11.87 -20.21
CA PHE A 101 20.30 11.05 -19.79
C PHE A 101 19.89 11.33 -18.33
N ALA A 102 20.78 11.75 -17.45
CA ALA A 102 20.40 12.17 -16.10
C ALA A 102 19.56 13.45 -16.16
N THR A 103 19.98 14.43 -16.98
CA THR A 103 19.24 15.67 -17.19
C THR A 103 17.82 15.40 -17.74
N LEU A 104 17.72 14.53 -18.75
CA LEU A 104 16.42 14.16 -19.32
C LEU A 104 15.53 13.44 -18.28
N ARG A 105 16.08 12.51 -17.50
CA ARG A 105 15.37 11.85 -16.41
C ARG A 105 14.75 12.86 -15.44
N ASP A 106 15.53 13.83 -14.99
CA ASP A 106 15.09 14.83 -14.02
C ASP A 106 14.01 15.75 -14.61
N GLN A 107 14.08 16.05 -15.91
CA GLN A 107 13.02 16.77 -16.62
C GLN A 107 11.71 15.97 -16.69
N ILE A 108 11.79 14.66 -16.99
CA ILE A 108 10.61 13.77 -17.03
C ILE A 108 9.97 13.67 -15.64
N LEU A 109 10.76 13.44 -14.58
CA LEU A 109 10.27 13.37 -13.20
C LEU A 109 9.58 14.67 -12.80
N LYS A 110 10.19 15.81 -13.08
CA LYS A 110 9.60 17.12 -12.78
C LYS A 110 8.29 17.36 -13.55
N HIS A 111 8.21 16.93 -14.81
CA HIS A 111 7.02 17.10 -15.64
C HIS A 111 5.82 16.30 -15.11
N TYR A 112 6.03 15.03 -14.78
CA TYR A 112 4.96 14.17 -14.30
C TYR A 112 4.68 14.32 -12.81
N ASN A 113 5.65 14.78 -12.01
CA ASN A 113 5.55 14.99 -10.57
C ASN A 113 4.87 13.80 -9.85
N ASN A 114 5.30 12.58 -10.16
CA ASN A 114 4.68 11.35 -9.70
C ASN A 114 5.56 10.66 -8.65
N GLU A 115 5.15 10.76 -7.39
CA GLU A 115 5.87 10.21 -6.24
C GLU A 115 6.13 8.70 -6.34
N VAL A 116 5.19 7.93 -6.91
CA VAL A 116 5.35 6.49 -7.10
C VAL A 116 6.49 6.18 -8.06
N MET A 117 6.60 6.93 -9.16
CA MET A 117 7.71 6.77 -10.12
C MET A 117 9.06 7.12 -9.50
N ASP A 118 9.13 8.19 -8.70
CA ASP A 118 10.35 8.59 -8.00
C ASP A 118 10.83 7.47 -7.07
N LYS A 119 9.94 6.92 -6.26
CA LYS A 119 10.25 5.81 -5.35
C LYS A 119 10.62 4.51 -6.06
N MET A 120 9.95 4.19 -7.16
CA MET A 120 10.30 3.02 -7.97
C MET A 120 11.71 3.14 -8.57
N LEU A 121 12.10 4.34 -9.02
CA LEU A 121 13.44 4.58 -9.54
C LEU A 121 14.50 4.54 -8.44
N GLU A 122 14.24 5.16 -7.30
CA GLU A 122 15.10 5.10 -6.12
C GLU A 122 15.36 3.64 -5.71
N PHE A 123 14.29 2.86 -5.56
CA PHE A 123 14.39 1.44 -5.26
C PHE A 123 15.21 0.67 -6.31
N HIS A 124 15.03 0.99 -7.59
CA HIS A 124 15.76 0.35 -8.68
C HIS A 124 17.24 0.69 -8.69
N GLN A 125 17.62 1.92 -8.36
CA GLN A 125 19.02 2.36 -8.18
C GLN A 125 19.70 1.59 -7.05
N HIS A 126 19.00 1.42 -5.94
CA HIS A 126 19.53 0.77 -4.74
C HIS A 126 19.39 -0.76 -4.75
N ARG A 127 18.73 -1.34 -5.76
CA ARG A 127 18.48 -2.80 -5.84
C ARG A 127 19.74 -3.65 -5.75
N GLN A 128 20.88 -3.18 -6.24
CA GLN A 128 22.17 -3.89 -6.15
C GLN A 128 22.85 -3.72 -4.78
N GLN A 129 22.56 -2.62 -4.10
CA GLN A 129 23.08 -2.34 -2.75
C GLN A 129 22.22 -3.08 -1.69
N HIS A 130 20.96 -3.26 -1.94
CA HIS A 130 20.06 -4.13 -1.17
C HIS A 130 20.22 -5.61 -1.58
N LYS A 131 21.43 -6.14 -1.57
CA LYS A 131 21.60 -7.55 -1.21
C LYS A 131 20.85 -7.70 0.10
N SER A 132 19.77 -8.48 0.08
CA SER A 132 18.85 -8.65 1.21
C SER A 132 19.65 -8.53 2.50
N PRO A 133 19.38 -7.58 3.40
CA PRO A 133 20.00 -7.64 4.70
C PRO A 133 19.72 -9.05 5.18
N LYS A 134 20.76 -9.77 5.62
CA LYS A 134 20.54 -11.04 6.31
C LYS A 134 19.46 -10.73 7.32
N ARG A 135 18.33 -11.43 7.24
CA ARG A 135 17.26 -11.26 8.22
C ARG A 135 17.95 -11.21 9.57
N SER A 136 17.84 -10.11 10.29
CA SER A 136 18.22 -10.10 11.69
C SER A 136 17.54 -11.30 12.34
N THR A 137 18.23 -12.06 13.14
CA THR A 137 17.60 -13.19 13.86
C THR A 137 16.32 -12.67 14.49
N PRO A 138 15.15 -13.31 14.25
CA PRO A 138 13.90 -12.81 14.79
C PRO A 138 14.03 -12.65 16.29
N GLN A 139 13.80 -11.44 16.79
CA GLN A 139 13.76 -11.18 18.24
C GLN A 139 12.56 -11.89 18.87
N ILE A 140 11.46 -11.99 18.11
CA ILE A 140 10.20 -12.56 18.55
C ILE A 140 10.04 -13.92 17.88
N THR A 141 10.05 -14.99 18.67
CA THR A 141 9.95 -16.38 18.19
C THR A 141 8.72 -17.11 18.73
N GLN A 142 7.99 -16.47 19.63
CA GLN A 142 6.76 -16.99 20.26
C GLN A 142 5.78 -15.86 20.54
N PRO A 143 4.50 -16.14 20.75
CA PRO A 143 3.50 -15.16 21.15
C PRO A 143 3.99 -14.34 22.34
N SER A 144 3.83 -13.02 22.29
CA SER A 144 4.37 -12.10 23.28
C SER A 144 3.39 -10.97 23.59
N LEU A 145 3.34 -10.58 24.85
CA LEU A 145 2.55 -9.48 25.36
C LEU A 145 3.44 -8.44 26.03
N LEU A 146 3.30 -7.19 25.61
CA LEU A 146 3.92 -6.02 26.20
C LEU A 146 2.87 -5.23 27.00
N VAL A 147 3.08 -5.09 28.29
CA VAL A 147 2.15 -4.38 29.19
C VAL A 147 2.65 -2.96 29.44
N GLY A 148 1.83 -1.96 29.09
CA GLY A 148 2.15 -0.55 29.28
C GLY A 148 1.87 0.32 28.06
N ASP A 149 2.34 1.55 28.13
CA ASP A 149 2.23 2.50 27.00
C ASP A 149 2.97 1.96 25.77
N ASN A 150 2.24 1.77 24.68
CA ASN A 150 2.79 1.21 23.45
C ASN A 150 3.88 2.07 22.81
N ARG A 151 3.87 3.38 23.01
CA ARG A 151 4.92 4.30 22.55
C ARG A 151 6.27 3.99 23.20
N LEU A 152 6.26 3.47 24.42
CA LEU A 152 7.45 3.10 25.18
C LEU A 152 7.79 1.61 25.01
N THR A 153 6.79 0.74 25.09
CA THR A 153 7.03 -0.71 25.03
C THR A 153 7.51 -1.16 23.66
N LEU A 154 7.00 -0.55 22.57
CA LEU A 154 7.47 -0.85 21.23
C LEU A 154 8.91 -0.42 20.95
N GLN A 155 9.48 0.53 21.73
CA GLN A 155 10.91 0.92 21.59
C GLN A 155 11.87 -0.24 21.86
N HIS A 156 11.46 -1.24 22.63
CA HIS A 156 12.26 -2.44 22.90
C HIS A 156 12.28 -3.44 21.73
N ILE A 157 11.42 -3.27 20.75
CA ILE A 157 11.39 -4.10 19.53
C ILE A 157 12.38 -3.54 18.53
N GLN A 158 13.22 -4.41 17.96
CA GLN A 158 14.17 -4.02 16.91
C GLN A 158 13.43 -3.60 15.63
N ASP A 159 14.11 -2.82 14.79
CA ASP A 159 13.60 -2.37 13.52
C ASP A 159 13.26 -3.54 12.59
N GLN A 160 12.19 -3.40 11.81
CA GLN A 160 11.83 -4.34 10.73
C GLN A 160 11.60 -5.80 11.19
N GLN A 161 11.09 -6.01 12.42
CA GLN A 161 10.78 -7.34 12.94
C GLN A 161 9.38 -7.83 12.54
N ILE A 162 8.44 -6.94 12.30
CA ILE A 162 7.00 -7.24 12.13
C ILE A 162 6.63 -7.32 10.65
N GLN A 163 5.78 -8.26 10.25
CA GLN A 163 5.34 -8.43 8.87
C GLN A 163 3.92 -7.92 8.61
N LEU A 164 3.08 -7.83 9.64
CA LEU A 164 1.76 -7.20 9.57
C LEU A 164 1.45 -6.48 10.87
N ILE A 165 0.94 -5.28 10.77
CA ILE A 165 0.29 -4.59 11.88
C ILE A 165 -1.20 -4.48 11.54
N PHE A 166 -2.06 -4.98 12.44
CA PHE A 166 -3.50 -4.77 12.34
C PHE A 166 -4.02 -4.31 13.69
N THR A 167 -4.71 -3.17 13.69
CA THR A 167 -5.14 -2.54 14.94
C THR A 167 -6.38 -1.68 14.77
N SER A 168 -7.11 -1.48 15.88
CA SER A 168 -8.13 -0.46 16.05
C SER A 168 -7.75 0.41 17.26
N PRO A 169 -7.15 1.57 17.03
CA PRO A 169 -6.81 2.48 18.11
C PRO A 169 -8.04 2.88 18.94
N PRO A 170 -7.87 3.27 20.22
CA PRO A 170 -8.95 3.82 21.01
C PRO A 170 -9.52 5.06 20.30
N TYR A 171 -10.85 5.12 20.16
CA TYR A 171 -11.47 6.28 19.52
C TYR A 171 -11.56 7.45 20.50
N TYR A 172 -11.24 8.65 20.03
CA TYR A 172 -11.20 9.87 20.83
C TYR A 172 -12.44 10.02 21.70
N ASN A 173 -12.25 9.97 23.03
CA ASN A 173 -13.28 10.15 24.07
C ASN A 173 -14.58 9.34 23.85
N ALA A 174 -14.50 8.25 23.06
CA ALA A 174 -15.65 7.37 22.82
C ALA A 174 -15.91 6.43 24.01
N ARG A 175 -14.92 6.20 24.84
CA ARG A 175 -14.96 5.25 26.00
C ARG A 175 -14.15 5.82 27.18
N VAL A 176 -14.40 5.29 28.38
CA VAL A 176 -13.79 5.73 29.64
C VAL A 176 -12.25 5.58 29.66
N TYR A 177 -11.70 4.70 28.86
CA TYR A 177 -10.26 4.43 28.78
C TYR A 177 -9.50 5.32 27.78
N SER A 178 -10.15 6.27 27.13
CA SER A 178 -9.55 7.22 26.18
C SER A 178 -9.77 8.65 26.69
N ASP A 179 -9.07 9.05 27.75
CA ASP A 179 -9.20 10.36 28.36
C ASP A 179 -8.07 11.26 27.84
N TYR A 180 -8.35 12.00 26.78
CA TYR A 180 -7.47 13.00 26.20
C TYR A 180 -8.05 14.40 26.47
N ALA A 181 -7.22 15.34 26.88
CA ALA A 181 -7.63 16.71 27.16
C ALA A 181 -8.25 17.40 25.93
N ASN A 182 -7.78 17.08 24.74
CA ASN A 182 -8.32 17.60 23.48
C ASN A 182 -7.99 16.66 22.30
N TYR A 183 -8.63 16.91 21.16
CA TYR A 183 -8.49 16.09 19.97
C TYR A 183 -7.07 16.12 19.37
N GLN A 184 -6.36 17.25 19.49
CA GLN A 184 -4.98 17.35 18.98
C GLN A 184 -4.01 16.49 19.78
N GLU A 185 -4.19 16.43 21.11
CA GLU A 185 -3.41 15.55 21.96
C GLU A 185 -3.62 14.09 21.61
N TYR A 186 -4.88 13.69 21.34
CA TYR A 186 -5.19 12.36 20.84
C TYR A 186 -4.44 12.06 19.53
N LEU A 187 -4.53 12.97 18.53
CA LEU A 187 -3.86 12.78 17.24
C LEU A 187 -2.34 12.69 17.40
N LYS A 188 -1.75 13.52 18.27
CA LYS A 188 -0.31 13.45 18.57
C LYS A 188 0.09 12.09 19.17
N HIS A 189 -0.69 11.58 20.11
CA HIS A 189 -0.44 10.25 20.70
C HIS A 189 -0.51 9.15 19.63
N MET A 190 -1.52 9.22 18.75
CA MET A 190 -1.65 8.26 17.65
C MET A 190 -0.47 8.35 16.68
N GLN A 191 -0.01 9.56 16.36
CA GLN A 191 1.17 9.76 15.53
C GLN A 191 2.42 9.12 16.13
N GLU A 192 2.72 9.39 17.41
CA GLU A 192 3.87 8.81 18.11
C GLU A 192 3.84 7.26 18.12
N THR A 193 2.65 6.67 18.28
CA THR A 193 2.47 5.21 18.19
C THR A 193 2.70 4.69 16.75
N LEU A 194 2.15 5.37 15.76
CA LEU A 194 2.28 4.97 14.36
C LEU A 194 3.72 5.14 13.83
N GLU A 195 4.49 6.08 14.36
CA GLU A 195 5.93 6.21 14.10
C GLU A 195 6.71 4.98 14.61
N GLN A 196 6.37 4.46 15.81
CA GLN A 196 6.94 3.20 16.29
C GLN A 196 6.50 2.01 15.42
N CYS A 197 5.24 1.97 15.00
CA CYS A 197 4.73 0.97 14.06
C CYS A 197 5.50 1.00 12.73
N PHE A 198 5.78 2.20 12.21
CA PHE A 198 6.60 2.35 11.01
C PHE A 198 7.99 1.78 11.19
N ARG A 199 8.66 2.08 12.30
CA ARG A 199 10.00 1.61 12.59
C ARG A 199 10.09 0.08 12.65
N ILE A 200 9.20 -0.56 13.40
CA ILE A 200 9.23 -2.02 13.63
C ILE A 200 8.69 -2.85 12.46
N LEU A 201 7.87 -2.26 11.57
CA LEU A 201 7.33 -2.95 10.40
C LEU A 201 8.42 -3.16 9.35
N GLU A 202 8.44 -4.31 8.69
CA GLU A 202 9.36 -4.62 7.59
C GLU A 202 8.99 -3.84 6.31
N ASP A 203 10.00 -3.39 5.54
CA ASP A 203 9.78 -2.67 4.29
C ASP A 203 8.97 -3.49 3.29
N GLY A 204 7.98 -2.85 2.67
CA GLY A 204 7.06 -3.46 1.72
C GLY A 204 5.95 -4.29 2.35
N ARG A 205 5.88 -4.34 3.71
CA ARG A 205 4.84 -5.04 4.46
C ARG A 205 3.75 -4.06 4.91
N PHE A 206 2.68 -4.58 5.47
CA PHE A 206 1.41 -3.87 5.61
C PHE A 206 1.11 -3.43 7.04
N ILE A 207 0.52 -2.25 7.14
CA ILE A 207 -0.28 -1.84 8.29
C ILE A 207 -1.73 -1.68 7.85
N VAL A 208 -2.65 -2.22 8.62
CA VAL A 208 -4.10 -2.07 8.43
C VAL A 208 -4.66 -1.43 9.71
N VAL A 209 -5.27 -0.26 9.57
CA VAL A 209 -5.82 0.48 10.72
C VAL A 209 -7.33 0.58 10.58
N ASN A 210 -8.06 -0.01 11.52
CA ASN A 210 -9.51 0.09 11.58
C ASN A 210 -9.90 1.36 12.34
N VAL A 211 -10.63 2.25 11.68
CA VAL A 211 -11.10 3.52 12.23
C VAL A 211 -12.55 3.81 11.84
N SER A 212 -13.24 4.53 12.70
CA SER A 212 -14.62 4.97 12.46
C SER A 212 -14.82 6.42 12.87
N PRO A 213 -15.67 7.17 12.18
CA PRO A 213 -16.08 8.50 12.63
C PRO A 213 -16.74 8.44 14.02
N VAL A 214 -16.27 9.26 14.97
CA VAL A 214 -16.80 9.30 16.33
C VAL A 214 -17.78 10.45 16.50
N ILE A 215 -18.94 10.16 17.12
CA ILE A 215 -19.98 11.16 17.34
C ILE A 215 -19.52 12.17 18.40
N ILE A 216 -19.57 13.44 18.03
CA ILE A 216 -19.48 14.56 18.97
C ILE A 216 -20.88 14.83 19.49
N LYS A 217 -21.12 14.56 20.77
CA LYS A 217 -22.40 14.83 21.42
C LYS A 217 -22.65 16.35 21.43
N ARG A 218 -23.88 16.77 21.12
CA ARG A 218 -24.27 18.16 21.22
C ARG A 218 -24.32 18.59 22.69
N PRO A 219 -23.78 19.74 23.08
CA PRO A 219 -23.85 20.24 24.45
C PRO A 219 -25.21 20.81 24.82
N GLY A 220 -26.04 21.19 23.83
CA GLY A 220 -27.37 21.76 24.03
C GLY A 220 -28.24 21.55 22.79
N ARG A 221 -29.54 21.95 22.87
CA ARG A 221 -30.50 21.79 21.76
C ARG A 221 -30.19 22.65 20.55
N GLU A 222 -29.54 23.80 20.76
CA GLU A 222 -29.09 24.75 19.76
C GLU A 222 -27.91 24.26 18.91
N PHE A 223 -27.23 23.18 19.36
CA PHE A 223 -26.10 22.60 18.65
C PHE A 223 -26.50 21.32 17.90
N GLU A 224 -25.80 21.09 16.80
CA GLU A 224 -25.95 19.84 16.07
C GLU A 224 -24.90 18.80 16.49
N SER A 225 -25.30 17.51 16.51
CA SER A 225 -24.32 16.42 16.59
C SER A 225 -23.55 16.29 15.26
N ARG A 226 -22.24 16.16 15.34
CA ARG A 226 -21.35 15.94 14.20
C ARG A 226 -20.40 14.76 14.50
N HIS A 227 -19.51 14.44 13.58
CA HIS A 227 -18.46 13.45 13.81
C HIS A 227 -17.07 14.10 13.77
N TYR A 228 -16.13 13.54 14.54
CA TYR A 228 -14.71 13.71 14.27
C TYR A 228 -14.35 12.91 13.02
N PRO A 229 -13.62 13.50 12.05
CA PRO A 229 -13.26 12.84 10.79
C PRO A 229 -12.00 12.00 10.96
N ILE A 230 -11.98 11.09 11.95
CA ILE A 230 -10.79 10.34 12.40
C ILE A 230 -10.10 9.61 11.25
N HIS A 231 -10.85 9.01 10.34
CA HIS A 231 -10.29 8.27 9.20
C HIS A 231 -9.48 9.16 8.24
N PHE A 232 -9.87 10.43 8.05
CA PHE A 232 -9.10 11.38 7.25
C PHE A 232 -7.84 11.86 7.99
N ASP A 233 -7.95 12.10 9.30
CA ASP A 233 -6.81 12.52 10.11
C ASP A 233 -5.77 11.39 10.20
N PHE A 234 -6.20 10.13 10.34
CA PHE A 234 -5.31 8.97 10.29
C PHE A 234 -4.64 8.80 8.93
N HIS A 235 -5.35 9.07 7.82
CA HIS A 235 -4.73 9.10 6.50
C HIS A 235 -3.57 10.12 6.47
N THR A 236 -3.78 11.30 7.01
CA THR A 236 -2.74 12.34 7.08
C THR A 236 -1.54 11.89 7.90
N ILE A 237 -1.78 11.35 9.11
CA ILE A 237 -0.72 10.87 10.01
C ILE A 237 0.08 9.74 9.36
N LEU A 238 -0.58 8.72 8.81
CA LEU A 238 0.07 7.58 8.18
C LEU A 238 0.92 8.00 6.98
N SER A 239 0.39 8.89 6.14
CA SER A 239 1.12 9.42 4.98
C SER A 239 2.35 10.23 5.40
N GLN A 240 2.23 11.08 6.42
CA GLN A 240 3.35 11.86 6.97
C GLN A 240 4.40 10.96 7.64
N SER A 241 4.00 9.84 8.22
CA SER A 241 4.92 8.85 8.79
C SER A 241 5.67 8.02 7.73
N GLY A 242 5.41 8.22 6.43
CA GLY A 242 6.09 7.54 5.33
C GLY A 242 5.43 6.26 4.84
N PHE A 243 4.20 6.00 5.26
CA PHE A 243 3.40 4.90 4.71
C PHE A 243 2.76 5.29 3.38
N TYR A 244 2.70 4.35 2.43
CA TYR A 244 2.01 4.50 1.15
C TYR A 244 0.62 3.91 1.22
N PHE A 245 -0.39 4.73 0.96
CA PHE A 245 -1.78 4.29 0.85
C PHE A 245 -1.90 3.26 -0.29
N LEU A 246 -2.51 2.11 0.01
CA LEU A 246 -2.78 1.08 -0.98
C LEU A 246 -4.26 1.00 -1.29
N ASP A 247 -5.10 0.89 -0.26
CA ASP A 247 -6.53 0.66 -0.42
C ASP A 247 -7.32 1.04 0.84
N GLU A 248 -8.63 1.15 0.70
CA GLU A 248 -9.59 1.25 1.79
C GLU A 248 -10.60 0.12 1.67
N ILE A 249 -10.74 -0.65 2.75
CA ILE A 249 -11.78 -1.68 2.88
C ILE A 249 -12.85 -1.13 3.80
N ILE A 250 -14.10 -1.20 3.38
CA ILE A 250 -15.26 -0.74 4.14
C ILE A 250 -15.88 -1.92 4.86
N TRP A 251 -15.71 -1.96 6.18
CA TRP A 251 -16.45 -2.90 7.02
C TRP A 251 -17.86 -2.38 7.23
N ILE A 252 -18.87 -3.13 6.75
CA ILE A 252 -20.29 -2.80 6.83
C ILE A 252 -20.93 -3.64 7.92
N LYS A 253 -21.53 -2.97 8.90
CA LYS A 253 -22.24 -3.57 10.04
C LYS A 253 -23.75 -3.60 9.80
N PRO A 254 -24.49 -4.55 10.36
CA PRO A 254 -25.95 -4.49 10.38
C PRO A 254 -26.46 -3.21 11.06
N GLU A 255 -27.44 -2.55 10.48
CA GLU A 255 -27.93 -1.26 10.98
C GLU A 255 -28.38 -1.29 12.45
N TYR A 256 -29.02 -2.39 12.87
CA TYR A 256 -29.47 -2.56 14.26
C TYR A 256 -28.34 -2.56 15.29
N SER A 257 -27.09 -2.75 14.86
CA SER A 257 -25.92 -2.80 15.74
C SER A 257 -25.27 -1.42 16.02
N VAL A 258 -25.79 -0.36 15.41
CA VAL A 258 -25.24 0.99 15.53
C VAL A 258 -26.24 1.97 16.12
N PRO A 259 -25.77 3.09 16.73
CA PRO A 259 -26.67 4.10 17.27
C PRO A 259 -27.56 4.71 16.20
N ASN A 260 -28.87 4.81 16.49
CA ASN A 260 -29.84 5.42 15.59
C ASN A 260 -29.73 6.95 15.62
N ARG A 261 -29.38 7.55 14.48
CA ARG A 261 -29.32 9.01 14.27
C ARG A 261 -30.40 9.53 13.35
N VAL A 262 -30.97 8.69 12.52
CA VAL A 262 -31.93 9.06 11.47
C VAL A 262 -33.34 9.26 12.00
N ALA A 263 -33.63 8.85 13.25
CA ALA A 263 -34.98 8.84 13.82
C ALA A 263 -35.69 10.21 13.73
N GLY A 264 -35.01 11.30 14.07
CA GLY A 264 -35.61 12.65 13.99
C GLY A 264 -35.99 13.06 12.57
N TYR A 265 -35.18 12.68 11.58
CA TYR A 265 -35.51 12.91 10.18
C TYR A 265 -36.70 12.04 9.72
N LEU A 266 -36.74 10.77 10.10
CA LEU A 266 -37.83 9.88 9.74
C LEU A 266 -39.20 10.35 10.28
N GLN A 267 -39.20 10.98 11.47
CA GLN A 267 -40.40 11.56 12.08
C GLN A 267 -40.86 12.83 11.38
N SER A 268 -39.99 13.76 11.11
CA SER A 268 -40.33 15.10 10.63
C SER A 268 -40.19 15.27 9.12
N LYS A 269 -39.29 14.48 8.47
CA LYS A 269 -38.89 14.56 7.05
C LYS A 269 -38.52 15.96 6.59
N LYS A 270 -38.03 16.79 7.52
CA LYS A 270 -37.64 18.17 7.20
C LYS A 270 -36.34 18.15 6.43
N PRO A 271 -36.27 18.84 5.26
CA PRO A 271 -35.00 19.05 4.58
C PRO A 271 -33.94 19.62 5.53
N LEU A 272 -32.67 19.33 5.28
CA LEU A 272 -31.49 19.74 6.06
C LEU A 272 -31.37 19.10 7.46
N SER A 273 -32.33 18.30 7.91
CA SER A 273 -32.28 17.60 9.21
C SER A 273 -31.77 16.16 9.11
N TYR A 274 -31.37 15.70 7.90
CA TYR A 274 -30.93 14.33 7.65
C TYR A 274 -29.59 14.03 8.29
N LYS A 275 -29.56 12.97 9.10
CA LYS A 275 -28.35 12.44 9.77
C LYS A 275 -28.37 10.91 9.67
N PRO A 276 -27.61 10.32 8.73
CA PRO A 276 -27.61 8.88 8.56
C PRO A 276 -26.99 8.14 9.74
N ASN A 277 -27.40 6.89 9.95
CA ASN A 277 -26.71 5.97 10.84
C ASN A 277 -25.33 5.60 10.24
N CYS A 278 -24.29 5.66 11.05
CA CYS A 278 -22.94 5.29 10.61
C CYS A 278 -22.76 3.78 10.81
N ILE A 279 -23.04 3.01 9.76
CA ILE A 279 -22.95 1.55 9.81
C ILE A 279 -21.59 1.02 9.33
N THR A 280 -20.68 1.91 8.96
CA THR A 280 -19.39 1.54 8.37
C THR A 280 -18.22 1.88 9.27
N GLU A 281 -17.15 1.09 9.15
CA GLU A 281 -15.80 1.43 9.59
C GLU A 281 -14.83 1.27 8.43
N SER A 282 -13.76 2.07 8.42
CA SER A 282 -12.74 2.03 7.40
C SER A 282 -11.54 1.22 7.89
N LEU A 283 -11.12 0.21 7.13
CA LEU A 283 -9.83 -0.43 7.26
C LEU A 283 -8.89 0.25 6.26
N LEU A 284 -8.06 1.14 6.75
CA LEU A 284 -7.08 1.86 5.96
C LEU A 284 -5.84 0.97 5.76
N VAL A 285 -5.55 0.62 4.52
CA VAL A 285 -4.47 -0.32 4.16
C VAL A 285 -3.29 0.45 3.59
N TYR A 286 -2.14 0.31 4.24
CA TYR A 286 -0.90 0.99 3.84
C TYR A 286 0.26 0.02 3.75
N ARG A 287 1.29 0.43 3.00
CA ARG A 287 2.56 -0.30 2.86
C ARG A 287 3.73 0.58 3.28
N LYS A 288 4.69 -0.01 4.00
CA LYS A 288 5.90 0.71 4.41
C LYS A 288 6.90 0.84 3.26
N ASN A 289 7.43 2.04 3.04
CA ASN A 289 8.56 2.37 2.16
C ASN A 289 8.46 1.89 0.69
N ALA A 290 7.33 1.33 0.27
CA ALA A 290 7.19 0.85 -1.10
C ALA A 290 5.75 1.00 -1.59
N PRO A 291 5.49 1.83 -2.59
CA PRO A 291 4.20 1.94 -3.26
C PRO A 291 3.92 0.76 -4.20
N PHE A 292 4.78 -0.26 -4.20
CA PHE A 292 4.71 -1.44 -5.06
C PHE A 292 5.10 -2.70 -4.29
N LEU A 293 4.75 -3.87 -4.84
CA LEU A 293 5.10 -5.15 -4.25
C LEU A 293 6.60 -5.43 -4.37
N ILE A 294 7.24 -5.70 -3.24
CA ILE A 294 8.65 -6.03 -3.19
C ILE A 294 8.82 -7.56 -3.35
N ASP A 295 9.39 -8.00 -4.46
CA ASP A 295 9.61 -9.42 -4.77
C ASP A 295 10.30 -10.21 -3.65
N LYS A 296 11.24 -9.58 -2.93
CA LYS A 296 11.96 -10.25 -1.82
C LYS A 296 11.01 -10.75 -0.72
N ASN A 297 9.88 -10.06 -0.51
CA ASN A 297 8.89 -10.45 0.49
C ASN A 297 8.14 -11.72 0.08
N LEU A 298 7.99 -11.96 -1.23
CA LEU A 298 7.37 -13.18 -1.76
C LEU A 298 8.35 -14.36 -1.87
N LYS A 299 9.62 -14.08 -2.20
CA LYS A 299 10.64 -15.13 -2.37
C LYS A 299 11.00 -15.88 -1.10
N ARG A 300 10.60 -15.37 0.03
CA ARG A 300 10.86 -15.94 1.36
C ARG A 300 9.94 -17.13 1.66
N TYR A 301 8.80 -17.20 1.01
CA TYR A 301 7.75 -18.18 1.25
C TYR A 301 7.70 -19.22 0.12
N ASP A 302 7.18 -20.39 0.44
CA ASP A 302 6.94 -21.42 -0.57
C ASP A 302 5.95 -20.90 -1.62
N LYS A 303 6.30 -21.05 -2.90
CA LYS A 303 5.46 -20.61 -4.01
C LYS A 303 4.13 -21.38 -4.11
N SER A 304 4.04 -22.53 -3.46
CA SER A 304 2.80 -23.32 -3.36
C SER A 304 1.82 -22.73 -2.34
N HIS A 305 2.25 -21.79 -1.50
CA HIS A 305 1.42 -21.17 -0.48
C HIS A 305 0.38 -20.25 -1.13
N LYS A 306 -0.83 -20.75 -1.26
CA LYS A 306 -1.98 -20.01 -1.77
C LYS A 306 -3.06 -19.98 -0.69
N ASN A 307 -3.82 -18.89 -0.67
CA ASN A 307 -5.02 -18.85 0.15
C ASN A 307 -6.06 -19.83 -0.41
N GLU A 308 -6.61 -20.66 0.45
CA GLU A 308 -7.69 -21.59 0.13
C GLU A 308 -9.05 -20.97 0.42
N GLY A 309 -10.10 -21.54 -0.20
CA GLY A 309 -11.49 -21.14 -0.03
C GLY A 309 -11.87 -19.84 -0.76
N ASP A 310 -13.04 -19.33 -0.43
CA ASP A 310 -13.62 -18.14 -1.05
C ASP A 310 -12.75 -16.91 -0.87
N THR A 311 -12.71 -16.06 -1.89
CA THR A 311 -12.00 -14.78 -1.88
C THR A 311 -12.97 -13.62 -2.03
N ASP A 312 -12.73 -12.57 -1.25
CA ASP A 312 -13.47 -11.32 -1.41
C ASP A 312 -13.03 -10.64 -2.72
N SER A 313 -14.00 -10.30 -3.56
CA SER A 313 -13.78 -9.61 -4.84
C SER A 313 -14.04 -8.11 -4.75
N THR A 314 -14.57 -7.64 -3.62
CA THR A 314 -14.90 -6.23 -3.39
C THR A 314 -14.23 -5.73 -2.12
N ASN A 315 -14.09 -4.42 -1.99
CA ASN A 315 -13.62 -3.78 -0.77
C ASN A 315 -14.73 -3.56 0.27
N CYS A 316 -15.94 -4.09 0.06
CA CYS A 316 -17.06 -4.01 1.01
C CYS A 316 -17.19 -5.33 1.75
N TRP A 317 -16.88 -5.34 3.05
CA TRP A 317 -16.96 -6.52 3.90
C TRP A 317 -18.16 -6.44 4.85
N TYR A 318 -19.13 -7.31 4.67
CA TYR A 318 -20.34 -7.40 5.50
C TYR A 318 -20.08 -8.36 6.66
N ILE A 319 -19.77 -7.81 7.85
CA ILE A 319 -19.42 -8.59 9.03
C ILE A 319 -20.20 -8.04 10.23
N ALA A 320 -20.91 -8.92 10.95
CA ALA A 320 -21.58 -8.53 12.19
C ALA A 320 -20.57 -8.23 13.29
N PRO A 321 -20.74 -7.14 14.06
CA PRO A 321 -19.90 -6.86 15.20
C PRO A 321 -20.10 -7.91 16.29
N LYS A 322 -19.02 -8.24 17.02
CA LYS A 322 -19.09 -9.11 18.19
C LYS A 322 -19.26 -8.26 19.43
N SER A 323 -20.19 -8.62 20.31
CA SER A 323 -20.33 -8.02 21.63
C SER A 323 -19.70 -8.93 22.69
N SER A 324 -19.00 -8.36 23.63
CA SER A 324 -18.52 -9.07 24.82
C SER A 324 -18.97 -8.32 26.07
N LYS A 325 -19.28 -9.06 27.15
CA LYS A 325 -19.55 -8.47 28.45
C LYS A 325 -18.28 -7.90 29.10
N ASP A 326 -17.13 -8.45 28.73
CA ASP A 326 -15.83 -8.16 29.36
C ASP A 326 -15.06 -7.04 28.66
N HIS A 327 -15.36 -6.76 27.39
CA HIS A 327 -14.70 -5.69 26.63
C HIS A 327 -15.71 -5.00 25.68
N PRO A 328 -15.82 -3.67 25.73
CA PRO A 328 -16.87 -2.94 25.01
C PRO A 328 -16.63 -2.82 23.48
N ALA A 329 -15.43 -3.13 23.00
CA ALA A 329 -15.07 -3.04 21.59
C ALA A 329 -14.17 -4.25 21.24
N VAL A 330 -14.77 -5.31 20.72
CA VAL A 330 -14.09 -6.56 20.36
C VAL A 330 -14.10 -6.69 18.84
N PHE A 331 -12.95 -6.98 18.25
CA PHE A 331 -12.92 -7.36 16.84
C PHE A 331 -13.73 -8.62 16.58
N PRO A 332 -14.52 -8.67 15.51
CA PRO A 332 -15.02 -9.94 15.00
C PRO A 332 -13.85 -10.83 14.57
N GLU A 333 -13.88 -12.10 14.93
CA GLU A 333 -12.87 -13.08 14.53
C GLU A 333 -12.75 -13.18 13.01
N GLU A 334 -13.87 -13.12 12.31
CA GLU A 334 -13.93 -13.11 10.84
C GLU A 334 -13.16 -11.94 10.24
N LEU A 335 -13.24 -10.74 10.82
CA LEU A 335 -12.48 -9.57 10.38
C LEU A 335 -10.98 -9.80 10.54
N CYS A 336 -10.55 -10.31 11.70
CA CYS A 336 -9.15 -10.66 11.96
C CYS A 336 -8.65 -11.71 10.98
N ALA A 337 -9.43 -12.77 10.74
CA ALA A 337 -9.07 -13.85 9.84
C ALA A 337 -8.91 -13.36 8.39
N ARG A 338 -9.81 -12.50 7.90
CA ARG A 338 -9.71 -11.92 6.55
C ARG A 338 -8.45 -11.05 6.40
N VAL A 339 -8.15 -10.19 7.36
CA VAL A 339 -6.93 -9.36 7.33
C VAL A 339 -5.68 -10.24 7.35
N LEU A 340 -5.61 -11.25 8.22
CA LEU A 340 -4.49 -12.20 8.26
C LEU A 340 -4.34 -12.98 6.95
N LYS A 341 -5.45 -13.43 6.37
CA LYS A 341 -5.49 -14.18 5.10
C LYS A 341 -4.88 -13.38 3.95
N TYR A 342 -5.19 -12.09 3.84
CA TYR A 342 -4.80 -11.28 2.68
C TYR A 342 -3.47 -10.54 2.85
N TYR A 343 -3.01 -10.28 4.08
CA TYR A 343 -1.86 -9.40 4.32
C TYR A 343 -0.70 -10.08 5.06
N SER A 344 -0.80 -11.37 5.39
CA SER A 344 0.28 -12.12 6.07
C SER A 344 0.39 -13.56 5.60
N PHE A 345 1.57 -14.16 5.85
CA PHE A 345 1.82 -15.58 5.66
C PHE A 345 1.87 -16.32 7.00
N GLN A 346 1.70 -17.64 6.98
CA GLN A 346 2.00 -18.47 8.15
C GLN A 346 3.47 -18.30 8.55
N GLY A 347 3.72 -18.24 9.86
CA GLY A 347 5.03 -17.96 10.42
C GLY A 347 5.44 -16.48 10.46
N ASP A 348 4.62 -15.56 9.93
CA ASP A 348 4.84 -14.14 10.09
C ASP A 348 4.62 -13.69 11.54
N ILE A 349 5.40 -12.70 11.98
CA ILE A 349 5.18 -11.98 13.23
C ILE A 349 4.20 -10.87 12.93
N VAL A 350 3.07 -10.86 13.66
CA VAL A 350 2.00 -9.88 13.47
C VAL A 350 1.79 -9.09 14.77
N CYS A 351 1.48 -7.80 14.68
CA CYS A 351 1.40 -6.92 15.84
C CYS A 351 0.05 -6.21 15.93
N ASP A 352 -0.49 -6.13 17.16
CA ASP A 352 -1.55 -5.20 17.52
C ASP A 352 -1.07 -4.32 18.68
N PRO A 353 -0.78 -3.02 18.41
CA PRO A 353 -0.33 -2.08 19.45
C PRO A 353 -1.43 -1.63 20.42
N PHE A 354 -2.69 -2.04 20.20
CA PHE A 354 -3.85 -1.74 21.05
C PHE A 354 -4.72 -2.99 21.24
N ALA A 355 -4.14 -4.05 21.83
CA ALA A 355 -4.67 -5.41 21.79
C ALA A 355 -6.06 -5.60 22.43
N GLY A 356 -6.42 -4.78 23.41
CA GLY A 356 -7.71 -4.84 24.07
C GLY A 356 -8.03 -6.24 24.62
N SER A 357 -9.03 -6.90 24.02
CA SER A 357 -9.43 -8.27 24.38
C SER A 357 -8.57 -9.37 23.75
N GLY A 358 -7.55 -9.04 22.95
CA GLY A 358 -6.63 -9.98 22.31
C GLY A 358 -7.21 -10.84 21.20
N THR A 359 -8.38 -10.52 20.68
CA THR A 359 -9.02 -11.33 19.63
C THR A 359 -8.11 -11.51 18.41
N PHE A 360 -7.44 -10.45 17.96
CA PHE A 360 -6.50 -10.54 16.84
C PHE A 360 -5.35 -11.51 17.13
N GLY A 361 -4.76 -11.42 18.32
CA GLY A 361 -3.66 -12.32 18.73
C GLY A 361 -4.06 -13.78 18.74
N ARG A 362 -5.23 -14.10 19.31
CA ARG A 362 -5.76 -15.46 19.34
C ARG A 362 -6.00 -16.01 17.93
N VAL A 363 -6.70 -15.26 17.07
CA VAL A 363 -6.95 -15.68 15.67
C VAL A 363 -5.63 -15.81 14.89
N ALA A 364 -4.66 -14.93 15.15
CA ALA A 364 -3.34 -15.02 14.55
C ALA A 364 -2.61 -16.32 14.90
N GLN A 365 -2.65 -16.76 16.18
CA GLN A 365 -2.07 -18.04 16.61
C GLN A 365 -2.80 -19.22 15.96
N GLU A 366 -4.14 -19.23 15.96
CA GLU A 366 -4.94 -20.27 15.32
C GLU A 366 -4.63 -20.43 13.83
N MET A 367 -4.29 -19.32 13.16
CA MET A 367 -3.89 -19.29 11.75
C MET A 367 -2.38 -19.47 11.52
N GLY A 368 -1.60 -19.81 12.56
CA GLY A 368 -0.16 -20.09 12.45
C GLY A 368 0.74 -18.86 12.32
N ARG A 369 0.31 -17.71 12.82
CA ARG A 369 1.14 -16.49 12.94
C ARG A 369 1.65 -16.34 14.38
N ILE A 370 2.67 -15.51 14.58
CA ILE A 370 3.26 -15.22 15.89
C ILE A 370 2.82 -13.82 16.31
N PRO A 371 1.84 -13.65 17.23
CA PRO A 371 1.38 -12.33 17.62
C PRO A 371 2.32 -11.67 18.63
N LEU A 372 2.53 -10.37 18.45
CA LEU A 372 3.02 -9.42 19.43
C LEU A 372 1.87 -8.49 19.79
N LEU A 373 1.45 -8.48 21.04
CA LEU A 373 0.35 -7.67 21.54
C LEU A 373 0.88 -6.59 22.48
N CYS A 374 0.31 -5.38 22.42
CA CYS A 374 0.56 -4.35 23.41
C CYS A 374 -0.77 -3.96 24.06
N GLU A 375 -0.80 -3.92 25.41
CA GLU A 375 -1.98 -3.52 26.17
C GLU A 375 -1.57 -2.66 27.36
N GLN A 376 -2.17 -1.46 27.45
CA GLN A 376 -1.86 -0.55 28.55
C GLN A 376 -2.63 -0.90 29.83
N ASN A 377 -3.85 -1.38 29.70
CA ASN A 377 -4.69 -1.76 30.83
C ASN A 377 -4.25 -3.12 31.39
N LYS A 378 -3.75 -3.12 32.62
CA LYS A 378 -3.26 -4.34 33.29
C LYS A 378 -4.35 -5.41 33.47
N GLU A 379 -5.61 -5.01 33.67
CA GLU A 379 -6.72 -5.96 33.85
C GLU A 379 -7.03 -6.68 32.54
N TYR A 380 -6.98 -5.99 31.40
CA TYR A 380 -7.09 -6.63 30.09
C TYR A 380 -5.87 -7.47 29.77
N ALA A 381 -4.66 -6.97 30.05
CA ALA A 381 -3.43 -7.70 29.84
C ALA A 381 -3.35 -9.03 30.60
N MET A 382 -3.92 -9.11 31.80
CA MET A 382 -3.98 -10.37 32.57
C MET A 382 -4.89 -11.46 31.97
N ARG A 383 -5.71 -11.11 31.00
CA ARG A 383 -6.66 -12.04 30.34
C ARG A 383 -6.16 -12.50 28.95
N LEU A 384 -5.03 -11.93 28.48
CA LEU A 384 -4.37 -12.26 27.23
C LEU A 384 -3.35 -13.37 27.38
#